data_b21b8618d50dd2c4170187c00c6c1444
#
_entry.id   b21b8618d50dd2c4170187c00c6c1444
#
_cell.length_a   1.000
_cell.length_b   1.000
_cell.length_c   1.000
_cell.angle_alpha   90.00
_cell.angle_beta   90.00
_cell.angle_gamma   90.00
#
_symmetry.space_group_name_H-M   'P 1'
#
loop_
_entity.id
_entity.type
_entity.pdbx_description
1 polymer ?
#
loop_
_entity_poly.entity_id
_entity_poly.type
_entity_poly.pdbx_seq_one_letter_code
_entity_poly.pdbx_strand_id
1 'polypeptide(L)'
;MTIKEFARLCGCNPQTLRYYDHVDLLKPVKVDQWSGYRFYEEEQALAFVKIKNLQKAGFTIEEIKELLDKDNHVIYKAFDAKIAEEERRLQEIKAIQKSYQTEMTDMKKKLETIRDMVKESMEAYDPTEEFGIDRDAYSQMKESVNGFFESMISRNDDSDYWWRRRRSRCPAR
;
A
#
# COMPACT_ATOMS: atom_id res chain seq x y z
N MET A 1 -4.43 -32.82 23.25
CA MET A 1 -3.77 -31.69 23.96
C MET A 1 -4.75 -30.54 24.15
N THR A 2 -4.53 -29.67 25.13
CA THR A 2 -5.34 -28.46 25.36
C THR A 2 -5.11 -27.42 24.27
N ILE A 3 -6.05 -26.46 24.13
CA ILE A 3 -5.89 -25.35 23.17
C ILE A 3 -4.59 -24.55 23.39
N LYS A 4 -4.08 -24.43 24.62
CA LYS A 4 -2.82 -23.74 24.92
C LYS A 4 -1.59 -24.53 24.42
N GLU A 5 -1.61 -25.84 24.61
CA GLU A 5 -0.54 -26.74 24.13
C GLU A 5 -0.52 -26.79 22.61
N PHE A 6 -1.69 -26.92 21.98
CA PHE A 6 -1.81 -26.94 20.53
C PHE A 6 -1.42 -25.60 19.92
N ALA A 7 -1.80 -24.48 20.53
CA ALA A 7 -1.38 -23.15 20.09
C ALA A 7 0.15 -22.97 20.14
N ARG A 8 0.81 -23.53 21.18
CA ARG A 8 2.28 -23.54 21.31
C ARG A 8 2.92 -24.39 20.20
N LEU A 9 2.37 -25.58 19.93
CA LEU A 9 2.82 -26.46 18.85
C LEU A 9 2.73 -25.76 17.49
N CYS A 10 1.63 -25.08 17.23
CA CYS A 10 1.37 -24.36 15.96
C CYS A 10 2.04 -22.98 15.87
N GLY A 11 2.69 -22.51 16.93
CA GLY A 11 3.29 -21.18 16.97
C GLY A 11 2.26 -20.04 16.82
N CYS A 12 1.05 -20.17 17.40
CA CYS A 12 -0.03 -19.20 17.27
C CYS A 12 -0.63 -18.81 18.64
N ASN A 13 -1.49 -17.79 18.62
CA ASN A 13 -2.27 -17.41 19.80
C ASN A 13 -3.48 -18.36 19.95
N PRO A 14 -3.84 -18.82 21.17
CA PRO A 14 -5.07 -19.57 21.42
C PRO A 14 -6.34 -18.88 20.88
N GLN A 15 -6.35 -17.56 20.78
CA GLN A 15 -7.46 -16.80 20.21
C GLN A 15 -7.63 -17.09 18.70
N THR A 16 -6.55 -17.34 17.96
CA THR A 16 -6.59 -17.77 16.55
C THR A 16 -7.35 -19.07 16.39
N LEU A 17 -7.09 -20.05 17.30
CA LEU A 17 -7.78 -21.34 17.27
C LEU A 17 -9.27 -21.23 17.65
N ARG A 18 -9.62 -20.33 18.58
CA ARG A 18 -11.03 -20.02 18.88
C ARG A 18 -11.74 -19.40 17.69
N TYR A 19 -11.06 -18.51 16.98
CA TYR A 19 -11.57 -17.92 15.74
C TYR A 19 -11.78 -18.98 14.66
N TYR A 20 -10.80 -19.88 14.46
CA TYR A 20 -10.94 -20.97 13.48
C TYR A 20 -12.05 -21.95 13.82
N ASP A 21 -12.28 -22.23 15.11
CA ASP A 21 -13.44 -23.01 15.56
C ASP A 21 -14.75 -22.27 15.29
N HIS A 22 -14.81 -20.97 15.57
CA HIS A 22 -16.01 -20.14 15.35
C HIS A 22 -16.38 -20.03 13.86
N VAL A 23 -15.40 -19.92 12.97
CA VAL A 23 -15.62 -19.83 11.52
C VAL A 23 -15.61 -21.21 10.84
N ASP A 24 -15.69 -22.31 11.55
CA ASP A 24 -15.70 -23.69 11.05
C ASP A 24 -14.49 -24.06 10.17
N LEU A 25 -13.32 -23.47 10.46
CA LEU A 25 -12.11 -23.71 9.69
C LEU A 25 -11.23 -24.80 10.29
N LEU A 26 -11.14 -24.85 11.63
CA LEU A 26 -10.45 -25.90 12.36
C LEU A 26 -11.15 -26.14 13.71
N LYS A 27 -11.93 -27.21 13.80
CA LYS A 27 -12.67 -27.58 15.01
C LYS A 27 -11.83 -28.37 15.96
N PRO A 28 -12.00 -28.20 17.29
CA PRO A 28 -11.43 -29.10 18.28
C PRO A 28 -12.06 -30.51 18.16
N VAL A 29 -11.30 -31.56 18.41
CA VAL A 29 -11.81 -32.93 18.43
C VAL A 29 -12.77 -33.17 19.59
N LYS A 30 -12.61 -32.38 20.66
CA LYS A 30 -13.48 -32.47 21.85
C LYS A 30 -13.62 -31.10 22.51
N VAL A 31 -14.83 -30.76 22.88
CA VAL A 31 -15.14 -29.65 23.80
C VAL A 31 -15.72 -30.27 25.07
N ASP A 32 -15.10 -29.98 26.20
CA ASP A 32 -15.62 -30.43 27.51
C ASP A 32 -16.92 -29.66 27.81
N GLN A 33 -18.00 -30.41 28.06
CA GLN A 33 -19.35 -29.84 28.23
C GLN A 33 -19.50 -29.01 29.51
N TRP A 34 -18.68 -29.26 30.55
CA TRP A 34 -18.79 -28.59 31.83
C TRP A 34 -17.92 -27.34 31.91
N SER A 35 -16.70 -27.46 31.42
CA SER A 35 -15.71 -26.37 31.51
C SER A 35 -15.57 -25.55 30.23
N GLY A 36 -16.12 -26.04 29.10
CA GLY A 36 -15.95 -25.43 27.78
C GLY A 36 -14.52 -25.55 27.23
N TYR A 37 -13.65 -26.33 27.85
CA TYR A 37 -12.27 -26.52 27.38
C TYR A 37 -12.22 -27.25 26.04
N ARG A 38 -11.40 -26.73 25.12
CA ARG A 38 -11.18 -27.27 23.78
C ARG A 38 -9.94 -28.12 23.75
N PHE A 39 -10.07 -29.30 23.16
CA PHE A 39 -8.96 -30.25 22.97
C PHE A 39 -8.73 -30.49 21.49
N TYR A 40 -7.46 -30.59 21.13
CA TYR A 40 -6.96 -30.82 19.77
C TYR A 40 -6.05 -32.02 19.74
N GLU A 41 -5.91 -32.67 18.57
CA GLU A 41 -4.95 -33.72 18.29
C GLU A 41 -3.75 -33.20 17.53
N GLU A 42 -2.61 -33.88 17.62
CA GLU A 42 -1.36 -33.43 16.99
C GLU A 42 -1.48 -33.41 15.46
N GLU A 43 -2.21 -34.36 14.90
CA GLU A 43 -2.48 -34.52 13.48
C GLU A 43 -3.18 -33.29 12.89
N GLN A 44 -3.95 -32.56 13.69
CA GLN A 44 -4.62 -31.30 13.26
C GLN A 44 -3.61 -30.18 13.00
N ALA A 45 -2.35 -30.32 13.42
CA ALA A 45 -1.31 -29.34 13.12
C ALA A 45 -1.05 -29.19 11.62
N LEU A 46 -1.18 -30.30 10.85
CA LEU A 46 -1.05 -30.26 9.38
C LEU A 46 -2.16 -29.43 8.75
N ALA A 47 -3.41 -29.57 9.21
CA ALA A 47 -4.53 -28.77 8.75
C ALA A 47 -4.31 -27.29 9.10
N PHE A 48 -3.80 -26.99 10.30
CA PHE A 48 -3.46 -25.62 10.69
C PHE A 48 -2.41 -25.01 9.77
N VAL A 49 -1.33 -25.74 9.44
CA VAL A 49 -0.28 -25.26 8.52
C VAL A 49 -0.85 -25.01 7.13
N LYS A 50 -1.72 -25.91 6.62
CA LYS A 50 -2.41 -25.76 5.34
C LYS A 50 -3.24 -24.47 5.30
N ILE A 51 -4.05 -24.24 6.35
CA ILE A 51 -4.83 -23.01 6.52
C ILE A 51 -3.95 -21.76 6.46
N LYS A 52 -2.85 -21.76 7.23
CA LYS A 52 -1.93 -20.62 7.30
C LYS A 52 -1.26 -20.31 5.95
N ASN A 53 -0.90 -21.33 5.20
CA ASN A 53 -0.29 -21.17 3.88
C ASN A 53 -1.29 -20.58 2.88
N LEU A 54 -2.53 -21.08 2.87
CA LEU A 54 -3.59 -20.53 2.01
C LEU A 54 -3.93 -19.09 2.39
N GLN A 55 -4.02 -18.75 3.69
CA GLN A 55 -4.21 -17.36 4.13
C GLN A 55 -3.08 -16.44 3.68
N LYS A 56 -1.81 -16.89 3.76
CA LYS A 56 -0.66 -16.11 3.26
C LYS A 56 -0.70 -15.87 1.76
N ALA A 57 -1.28 -16.81 1.02
CA ALA A 57 -1.48 -16.67 -0.43
C ALA A 57 -2.70 -15.81 -0.81
N GLY A 58 -3.42 -15.24 0.18
CA GLY A 58 -4.53 -14.34 -0.07
C GLY A 58 -5.87 -15.01 -0.32
N PHE A 59 -6.02 -16.32 0.00
CA PHE A 59 -7.31 -16.99 -0.04
C PHE A 59 -8.22 -16.52 1.11
N THR A 60 -9.50 -16.33 0.81
CA THR A 60 -10.53 -16.01 1.80
C THR A 60 -10.85 -17.22 2.68
N ILE A 61 -11.54 -17.02 3.80
CA ILE A 61 -11.95 -18.09 4.69
C ILE A 61 -12.84 -19.11 3.97
N GLU A 62 -13.75 -18.62 3.12
CA GLU A 62 -14.66 -19.43 2.31
C GLU A 62 -13.90 -20.33 1.31
N GLU A 63 -12.99 -19.72 0.55
CA GLU A 63 -12.12 -20.44 -0.39
C GLU A 63 -11.28 -21.51 0.33
N ILE A 64 -10.74 -21.19 1.52
CA ILE A 64 -9.95 -22.13 2.32
C ILE A 64 -10.80 -23.32 2.76
N LYS A 65 -12.02 -23.09 3.24
CA LYS A 65 -12.94 -24.18 3.62
C LYS A 65 -13.17 -25.17 2.47
N GLU A 66 -13.40 -24.64 1.27
CA GLU A 66 -13.61 -25.46 0.07
C GLU A 66 -12.37 -26.28 -0.31
N LEU A 67 -11.17 -25.77 0.00
CA LEU A 67 -9.89 -26.38 -0.37
C LEU A 67 -9.33 -27.35 0.67
N LEU A 68 -9.77 -27.26 1.94
CA LEU A 68 -9.18 -28.05 3.04
C LEU A 68 -9.26 -29.56 2.80
N ASP A 69 -10.39 -30.05 2.31
CA ASP A 69 -10.65 -31.46 2.06
C ASP A 69 -10.31 -31.91 0.63
N LYS A 70 -9.77 -31.01 -0.20
CA LYS A 70 -9.38 -31.32 -1.58
C LYS A 70 -7.95 -31.88 -1.62
N ASP A 71 -7.71 -32.66 -2.69
CA ASP A 71 -6.38 -33.16 -2.97
C ASP A 71 -5.42 -32.04 -3.41
N ASN A 72 -4.12 -32.33 -3.35
CA ASN A 72 -3.08 -31.35 -3.66
C ASN A 72 -3.15 -30.82 -5.10
N HIS A 73 -3.69 -31.59 -6.05
CA HIS A 73 -3.81 -31.16 -7.43
C HIS A 73 -4.87 -30.05 -7.59
N VAL A 74 -6.00 -30.19 -6.90
CA VAL A 74 -7.06 -29.14 -6.88
C VAL A 74 -6.53 -27.87 -6.24
N ILE A 75 -5.79 -28.03 -5.10
CA ILE A 75 -5.17 -26.89 -4.41
C ILE A 75 -4.16 -26.20 -5.32
N TYR A 76 -3.32 -26.96 -6.03
CA TYR A 76 -2.36 -26.40 -6.98
C TYR A 76 -3.04 -25.55 -8.07
N LYS A 77 -4.13 -26.06 -8.67
CA LYS A 77 -4.90 -25.29 -9.65
C LYS A 77 -5.53 -24.01 -9.06
N ALA A 78 -5.97 -24.07 -7.81
CA ALA A 78 -6.48 -22.88 -7.12
C ALA A 78 -5.38 -21.82 -6.95
N PHE A 79 -4.13 -22.23 -6.68
CA PHE A 79 -2.99 -21.30 -6.66
C PHE A 79 -2.72 -20.67 -8.02
N ASP A 80 -2.79 -21.43 -9.12
CA ASP A 80 -2.62 -20.87 -10.48
C ASP A 80 -3.66 -19.78 -10.76
N ALA A 81 -4.93 -20.02 -10.40
CA ALA A 81 -6.00 -19.02 -10.54
C ALA A 81 -5.74 -17.77 -9.66
N LYS A 82 -5.27 -17.98 -8.41
CA LYS A 82 -4.97 -16.89 -7.48
C LYS A 82 -3.81 -16.04 -7.96
N ILE A 83 -2.76 -16.65 -8.48
CA ILE A 83 -1.61 -15.94 -9.07
C ILE A 83 -2.08 -15.06 -10.23
N ALA A 84 -2.89 -15.60 -11.15
CA ALA A 84 -3.41 -14.82 -12.28
C ALA A 84 -4.29 -13.64 -11.83
N GLU A 85 -5.08 -13.79 -10.76
CA GLU A 85 -5.87 -12.71 -10.16
C GLU A 85 -4.98 -11.60 -9.60
N GLU A 86 -3.95 -11.96 -8.82
CA GLU A 86 -3.03 -10.98 -8.21
C GLU A 86 -2.16 -10.28 -9.26
N GLU A 87 -1.76 -10.98 -10.33
CA GLU A 87 -1.04 -10.37 -11.46
C GLU A 87 -1.92 -9.33 -12.18
N ARG A 88 -3.19 -9.63 -12.41
CA ARG A 88 -4.15 -8.67 -12.99
C ARG A 88 -4.30 -7.45 -12.10
N ARG A 89 -4.50 -7.65 -10.79
CA ARG A 89 -4.60 -6.57 -9.80
C ARG A 89 -3.34 -5.70 -9.78
N LEU A 90 -2.17 -6.32 -9.86
CA LEU A 90 -0.89 -5.60 -9.94
C LEU A 90 -0.81 -4.73 -11.20
N GLN A 91 -1.28 -5.23 -12.36
CA GLN A 91 -1.32 -4.45 -13.60
C GLN A 91 -2.27 -3.24 -13.50
N GLU A 92 -3.44 -3.42 -12.87
CA GLU A 92 -4.38 -2.32 -12.62
C GLU A 92 -3.74 -1.23 -11.75
N ILE A 93 -3.06 -1.62 -10.65
CA ILE A 93 -2.34 -0.68 -9.78
C ILE A 93 -1.25 0.06 -10.54
N LYS A 94 -0.47 -0.65 -11.38
CA LYS A 94 0.58 -0.03 -12.22
C LYS A 94 0.00 0.95 -13.24
N ALA A 95 -1.15 0.64 -13.83
CA ALA A 95 -1.83 1.54 -14.76
C ALA A 95 -2.28 2.83 -14.07
N ILE A 96 -2.87 2.72 -12.86
CA ILE A 96 -3.23 3.88 -12.03
C ILE A 96 -1.99 4.70 -11.68
N GLN A 97 -0.92 4.07 -11.21
CA GLN A 97 0.34 4.74 -10.88
C GLN A 97 0.89 5.53 -12.09
N LYS A 98 0.84 4.92 -13.28
CA LYS A 98 1.29 5.57 -14.51
C LYS A 98 0.44 6.79 -14.88
N SER A 99 -0.89 6.76 -14.68
CA SER A 99 -1.75 7.92 -14.95
C SER A 99 -1.38 9.12 -14.07
N TYR A 100 -1.16 8.90 -12.77
CA TYR A 100 -0.69 9.95 -11.85
C TYR A 100 0.66 10.53 -12.27
N GLN A 101 1.60 9.67 -12.70
CA GLN A 101 2.90 10.14 -13.18
C GLN A 101 2.77 11.01 -14.43
N THR A 102 1.88 10.64 -15.34
CA THR A 102 1.60 11.44 -16.55
C THR A 102 1.02 12.80 -16.20
N GLU A 103 0.02 12.85 -15.31
CA GLU A 103 -0.58 14.10 -14.83
C GLU A 103 0.44 15.02 -14.17
N MET A 104 1.33 14.49 -13.33
CA MET A 104 2.42 15.25 -12.71
C MET A 104 3.37 15.84 -13.76
N THR A 105 3.74 15.04 -14.77
CA THR A 105 4.62 15.48 -15.86
C THR A 105 3.98 16.59 -16.71
N ASP A 106 2.70 16.45 -17.01
CA ASP A 106 1.94 17.46 -17.78
C ASP A 106 1.76 18.76 -16.98
N MET A 107 1.52 18.67 -15.68
CA MET A 107 1.48 19.83 -14.78
C MET A 107 2.82 20.58 -14.77
N LYS A 108 3.92 19.85 -14.66
CA LYS A 108 5.27 20.41 -14.69
C LYS A 108 5.53 21.17 -15.98
N LYS A 109 5.24 20.55 -17.14
CA LYS A 109 5.39 21.19 -18.46
C LYS A 109 4.55 22.49 -18.58
N LYS A 110 3.33 22.48 -18.06
CA LYS A 110 2.48 23.68 -18.05
C LYS A 110 3.09 24.78 -17.19
N LEU A 111 3.61 24.46 -16.01
CA LEU A 111 4.29 25.43 -15.14
C LEU A 111 5.56 26.00 -15.78
N GLU A 112 6.37 25.17 -16.44
CA GLU A 112 7.54 25.59 -17.19
C GLU A 112 7.14 26.54 -18.33
N THR A 113 6.10 26.22 -19.10
CA THR A 113 5.61 27.07 -20.18
C THR A 113 5.15 28.43 -19.64
N ILE A 114 4.38 28.46 -18.55
CA ILE A 114 3.92 29.72 -17.93
C ILE A 114 5.11 30.55 -17.43
N ARG A 115 6.09 29.90 -16.75
CA ARG A 115 7.31 30.58 -16.30
C ARG A 115 8.03 31.27 -17.47
N ASP A 116 8.21 30.53 -18.57
CA ASP A 116 8.96 31.04 -19.73
C ASP A 116 8.22 32.17 -20.42
N MET A 117 6.89 32.10 -20.53
CA MET A 117 6.05 33.22 -21.04
C MET A 117 6.15 34.47 -20.14
N VAL A 118 6.09 34.28 -18.81
CA VAL A 118 6.22 35.39 -17.86
C VAL A 118 7.60 36.04 -17.97
N LYS A 119 8.64 35.20 -18.01
CA LYS A 119 10.02 35.67 -18.16
C LYS A 119 10.21 36.49 -19.47
N GLU A 120 9.76 35.97 -20.59
CA GLU A 120 9.81 36.65 -21.89
C GLU A 120 9.06 37.97 -21.85
N SER A 121 7.87 38.03 -21.24
CA SER A 121 7.10 39.27 -21.07
C SER A 121 7.84 40.29 -20.21
N MET A 122 8.50 39.87 -19.13
CA MET A 122 9.28 40.74 -18.24
C MET A 122 10.62 41.20 -18.88
N GLU A 123 11.14 40.47 -19.85
CA GLU A 123 12.33 40.89 -20.61
C GLU A 123 11.96 41.83 -21.76
N ALA A 124 10.78 41.64 -22.37
CA ALA A 124 10.31 42.46 -23.51
C ALA A 124 9.85 43.86 -23.11
N TYR A 125 9.48 44.08 -21.83
CA TYR A 125 8.97 45.37 -21.34
C TYR A 125 9.72 45.80 -20.08
N ASP A 126 10.33 46.98 -20.11
CA ASP A 126 11.01 47.61 -18.95
C ASP A 126 10.18 48.80 -18.43
N PRO A 127 9.47 48.64 -17.32
CA PRO A 127 8.61 49.68 -16.74
C PRO A 127 9.39 50.73 -15.92
N THR A 128 10.71 50.60 -15.78
CA THR A 128 11.49 51.42 -14.84
C THR A 128 11.46 52.90 -15.19
N GLU A 129 11.53 53.27 -16.47
CA GLU A 129 11.49 54.65 -16.90
C GLU A 129 10.07 55.23 -16.91
N GLU A 130 9.08 54.44 -17.32
CA GLU A 130 7.69 54.87 -17.42
C GLU A 130 7.03 55.12 -16.07
N PHE A 131 7.32 54.28 -15.09
CA PHE A 131 6.70 54.32 -13.75
C PHE A 131 7.65 54.76 -12.64
N GLY A 132 8.89 55.15 -12.96
CA GLY A 132 9.89 55.58 -11.97
C GLY A 132 10.31 54.53 -10.98
N ILE A 133 10.26 53.27 -11.39
CA ILE A 133 10.63 52.12 -10.54
C ILE A 133 12.17 52.00 -10.53
N ASP A 134 12.72 51.77 -9.35
CA ASP A 134 14.15 51.51 -9.21
C ASP A 134 14.57 50.22 -9.95
N ARG A 135 15.64 50.29 -10.73
CA ARG A 135 16.12 49.17 -11.57
C ARG A 135 16.54 47.93 -10.71
N ASP A 136 17.12 48.18 -9.55
CA ASP A 136 17.54 47.08 -8.65
C ASP A 136 16.30 46.43 -8.05
N ALA A 137 15.28 47.20 -7.66
CA ALA A 137 14.01 46.67 -7.17
C ALA A 137 13.29 45.81 -8.23
N TYR A 138 13.29 46.29 -9.50
CA TYR A 138 12.71 45.53 -10.60
C TYR A 138 13.48 44.22 -10.89
N SER A 139 14.81 44.23 -10.79
CA SER A 139 15.64 43.05 -10.94
C SER A 139 15.36 42.01 -9.83
N GLN A 140 15.26 42.46 -8.58
CA GLN A 140 14.89 41.59 -7.46
C GLN A 140 13.50 40.97 -7.60
N MET A 141 12.55 41.73 -8.17
CA MET A 141 11.22 41.24 -8.47
C MET A 141 11.27 40.12 -9.51
N LYS A 142 12.04 40.29 -10.60
CA LYS A 142 12.24 39.24 -11.62
C LYS A 142 12.83 37.97 -11.01
N GLU A 143 13.84 38.09 -10.17
CA GLU A 143 14.44 36.92 -9.44
C GLU A 143 13.43 36.25 -8.52
N SER A 144 12.63 37.01 -7.79
CA SER A 144 11.59 36.50 -6.90
C SER A 144 10.51 35.73 -7.65
N VAL A 145 10.06 36.22 -8.80
CA VAL A 145 9.08 35.56 -9.66
C VAL A 145 9.67 34.25 -10.20
N ASN A 146 10.90 34.27 -10.70
CA ASN A 146 11.57 33.07 -11.17
C ASN A 146 11.73 32.02 -10.05
N GLY A 147 12.19 32.43 -8.88
CA GLY A 147 12.34 31.56 -7.71
C GLY A 147 11.00 30.95 -7.26
N PHE A 148 9.91 31.68 -7.38
CA PHE A 148 8.56 31.17 -7.10
C PHE A 148 8.20 30.00 -8.04
N PHE A 149 8.39 30.15 -9.34
CA PHE A 149 8.14 29.09 -10.32
C PHE A 149 9.06 27.89 -10.12
N GLU A 150 10.35 28.10 -9.88
CA GLU A 150 11.30 27.01 -9.60
C GLU A 150 10.86 26.22 -8.35
N SER A 151 10.40 26.91 -7.31
CA SER A 151 9.91 26.24 -6.10
C SER A 151 8.63 25.42 -6.35
N MET A 152 7.74 25.88 -7.23
CA MET A 152 6.54 25.13 -7.60
C MET A 152 6.86 23.93 -8.48
N ILE A 153 7.77 24.08 -9.42
CA ILE A 153 8.23 23.01 -10.32
C ILE A 153 8.91 21.91 -9.49
N SER A 154 9.84 22.27 -8.59
CA SER A 154 10.56 21.32 -7.77
C SER A 154 9.66 20.57 -6.78
N ARG A 155 8.61 21.20 -6.26
CA ARG A 155 7.61 20.51 -5.40
C ARG A 155 6.87 19.39 -6.13
N ASN A 156 6.68 19.51 -7.43
CA ASN A 156 6.07 18.48 -8.27
C ASN A 156 7.04 17.36 -8.66
N ASP A 157 8.35 17.60 -8.59
CA ASP A 157 9.40 16.57 -8.85
C ASP A 157 9.67 15.70 -7.61
N ASP A 158 9.36 16.20 -6.42
CA ASP A 158 9.71 15.55 -5.15
C ASP A 158 8.65 14.50 -4.75
N SER A 159 8.55 13.42 -5.53
CA SER A 159 7.79 12.22 -5.14
C SER A 159 8.28 11.64 -3.80
N ASP A 160 9.54 11.92 -3.42
CA ASP A 160 10.15 11.54 -2.14
C ASP A 160 9.72 12.43 -0.96
N TYR A 161 9.23 13.65 -1.22
CA TYR A 161 8.86 14.61 -0.16
C TYR A 161 7.76 14.07 0.76
N TRP A 162 6.73 13.42 0.19
CA TRP A 162 5.62 12.84 0.94
C TRP A 162 6.03 11.61 1.76
N TRP A 163 6.98 10.81 1.29
CA TRP A 163 7.51 9.63 1.98
C TRP A 163 8.46 9.99 3.12
N ARG A 164 9.29 11.01 2.98
CA ARG A 164 10.19 11.51 4.03
C ARG A 164 9.41 12.12 5.20
N ARG A 165 8.33 12.87 4.93
CA ARG A 165 7.51 13.51 5.96
C ARG A 165 6.65 12.51 6.75
N ARG A 166 6.29 11.35 6.20
CA ARG A 166 5.60 10.28 6.93
C ARG A 166 6.52 9.52 7.88
N ARG A 167 7.79 9.30 7.56
CA ARG A 167 8.75 8.62 8.45
C ARG A 167 9.09 9.43 9.70
N SER A 168 9.02 10.74 9.67
CA SER A 168 9.30 11.60 10.81
C SER A 168 8.12 11.74 11.80
N ARG A 169 6.92 11.21 11.45
CA ARG A 169 5.72 11.29 12.31
C ARG A 169 5.25 9.96 12.92
N CYS A 170 5.90 8.85 12.63
CA CYS A 170 5.67 7.58 13.33
C CYS A 170 6.85 7.31 14.27
N PRO A 171 6.75 7.59 15.58
CA PRO A 171 7.65 6.99 16.54
C PRO A 171 7.39 5.48 16.54
N ALA A 172 8.46 4.70 16.45
CA ALA A 172 8.43 3.25 16.56
C ALA A 172 7.66 2.84 17.82
N ARG A 173 6.63 2.00 17.67
CA ARG A 173 6.04 1.19 18.73
C ARG A 173 6.54 -0.23 18.63
#